data_3c91c95406d21c8925bb6bbf9fe55d79
#
_entry.id   3c91c95406d21c8925bb6bbf9fe55d79
#
_cell.length_a   1.000
_cell.length_b   1.000
_cell.length_c   1.000
_cell.angle_alpha   90.00
_cell.angle_beta   90.00
_cell.angle_gamma   90.00
#
_symmetry.space_group_name_H-M   'P 1'
#
loop_
_entity.id
_entity.type
_entity.pdbx_description
1 polymer ?
#
loop_
_entity_poly.entity_id
_entity_poly.type
_entity_poly.pdbx_seq_one_letter_code
_entity_poly.pdbx_strand_id
1 'polypeptide(L)'
;MQAVLKSLFALVLLFSSVAIAAPSGLLTPSNDPFYTPPRGYENAAVGAILNSRATPQSVKSVYASVNAKNSWQLLVRSEDSFGNPNAVVTTVIEPQNADPSKLLSYHFFQNSGDFDCSTSYGLQVNSALMPVLQTQYEMFFLEAALQQGWYVVAPDYEGPKAAFTAGRQAGKAVLNSIRASLQSNSVTGINANAKIALWGYSGGSIASGWAAALQPSYAPELSTNLIGAAIGGFVTNITATAVAVDGSPFTGLIPLALNGLSNEYSDISSIVQSQMSSSNYQSFSQANQFGMIPGALNYIGKTFFSGNKFFNDGLAFFQNPTISSIFQENTLAISSSTEVPQIPLFIYHGVNDAVAPLASAQRAYNNWCSWGSPSIELALDSTNGHVTEIFNGAPAAISWLNARFQGEAAVKGCTSTTRVTNLEYPGATTSMIFYFQSAFASLIDLPLGQLLQFLP
;
A
#
# COMPACT_ATOMS: atom_id res chain seq x y z
N MET A 1 16.17 13.52 12.66
CA MET A 1 16.89 12.25 12.50
C MET A 1 17.08 11.49 13.82
N GLN A 2 17.72 12.06 14.86
CA GLN A 2 17.85 11.36 16.17
C GLN A 2 16.52 11.09 16.87
N ALA A 3 15.50 11.94 16.75
CA ALA A 3 14.18 11.71 17.34
C ALA A 3 13.43 10.56 16.67
N VAL A 4 13.48 10.45 15.35
CA VAL A 4 12.88 9.34 14.58
C VAL A 4 13.56 8.00 14.89
N LEU A 5 14.90 8.01 15.04
CA LEU A 5 15.64 6.82 15.47
C LEU A 5 15.27 6.41 16.91
N LYS A 6 15.14 7.37 17.82
CA LYS A 6 14.72 7.09 19.21
C LYS A 6 13.29 6.55 19.26
N SER A 7 12.39 7.05 18.42
CA SER A 7 11.00 6.59 18.36
C SER A 7 10.90 5.17 17.76
N LEU A 8 11.68 4.85 16.73
CA LEU A 8 11.80 3.49 16.21
C LEU A 8 12.43 2.53 17.24
N PHE A 9 13.45 2.98 17.98
CA PHE A 9 14.10 2.20 19.04
C PHE A 9 13.19 2.01 20.27
N ALA A 10 12.42 3.01 20.66
CA ALA A 10 11.46 2.90 21.77
C ALA A 10 10.33 1.91 21.42
N LEU A 11 9.89 1.90 20.17
CA LEU A 11 8.91 0.93 19.66
C LEU A 11 9.43 -0.53 19.81
N VAL A 12 10.72 -0.76 19.56
CA VAL A 12 11.35 -2.09 19.65
C VAL A 12 11.52 -2.57 21.09
N LEU A 13 11.86 -1.67 22.01
CA LEU A 13 12.12 -2.03 23.42
C LEU A 13 10.85 -2.36 24.22
N LEU A 14 9.70 -1.80 23.83
CA LEU A 14 8.40 -2.12 24.43
C LEU A 14 7.88 -3.51 24.04
N PHE A 15 8.32 -4.07 22.92
CA PHE A 15 7.84 -5.37 22.41
C PHE A 15 8.73 -6.57 22.75
N SER A 16 9.96 -6.35 23.27
CA SER A 16 10.87 -7.44 23.60
C SER A 16 10.46 -8.28 24.82
N SER A 17 9.37 -7.92 25.52
CA SER A 17 8.86 -8.65 26.68
C SER A 17 7.48 -9.28 26.52
N VAL A 18 6.83 -9.15 25.37
CA VAL A 18 5.51 -9.76 25.13
C VAL A 18 5.62 -10.84 24.07
N ALA A 19 6.13 -12.01 24.44
CA ALA A 19 5.83 -13.23 23.73
C ALA A 19 4.34 -13.57 23.99
N ILE A 20 3.42 -12.90 23.30
CA ILE A 20 2.02 -13.30 23.29
C ILE A 20 1.98 -14.56 22.43
N ALA A 21 1.85 -15.72 23.08
CA ALA A 21 1.46 -16.93 22.39
C ALA A 21 0.21 -16.62 21.56
N ALA A 22 0.28 -16.86 20.25
CA ALA A 22 -0.87 -16.66 19.38
C ALA A 22 -2.05 -17.47 19.95
N PRO A 23 -3.20 -16.87 20.21
CA PRO A 23 -4.38 -17.64 20.57
C PRO A 23 -4.70 -18.57 19.41
N SER A 24 -4.79 -19.86 19.70
CA SER A 24 -5.12 -20.92 18.75
C SER A 24 -6.43 -20.61 18.02
N GLY A 25 -6.42 -20.45 16.68
CA GLY A 25 -7.66 -20.38 15.92
C GLY A 25 -7.64 -19.69 14.57
N LEU A 26 -6.76 -18.73 14.30
CA LEU A 26 -6.66 -18.11 12.98
C LEU A 26 -5.49 -18.73 12.21
N LEU A 27 -5.81 -19.43 11.11
CA LEU A 27 -4.79 -20.01 10.21
C LEU A 27 -4.11 -18.88 9.43
N THR A 28 -2.80 -19.01 9.21
CA THR A 28 -2.07 -18.13 8.31
C THR A 28 -2.48 -18.40 6.86
N PRO A 29 -2.34 -17.44 5.95
CA PRO A 29 -2.71 -17.60 4.53
C PRO A 29 -2.14 -18.87 3.88
N SER A 30 -0.89 -19.24 4.17
CA SER A 30 -0.25 -20.47 3.66
C SER A 30 -0.88 -21.77 4.15
N ASN A 31 -1.56 -21.73 5.30
CA ASN A 31 -2.19 -22.88 5.95
C ASN A 31 -3.73 -22.89 5.86
N ASP A 32 -4.32 -21.82 5.34
CA ASP A 32 -5.77 -21.68 5.23
C ASP A 32 -6.25 -22.11 3.82
N PRO A 33 -7.02 -23.21 3.71
CA PRO A 33 -7.52 -23.70 2.42
C PRO A 33 -8.34 -22.67 1.63
N PHE A 34 -8.85 -21.63 2.29
CA PHE A 34 -9.61 -20.58 1.61
C PHE A 34 -8.78 -19.84 0.56
N TYR A 35 -7.47 -19.69 0.77
CA TYR A 35 -6.57 -19.02 -0.18
C TYR A 35 -6.20 -19.90 -1.39
N THR A 36 -6.58 -21.17 -1.37
CA THR A 36 -6.35 -22.09 -2.51
C THR A 36 -7.52 -22.00 -3.48
N PRO A 37 -7.32 -21.57 -4.74
CA PRO A 37 -8.41 -21.49 -5.71
C PRO A 37 -8.94 -22.88 -6.10
N PRO A 38 -10.24 -23.01 -6.42
CA PRO A 38 -10.83 -24.27 -6.85
C PRO A 38 -10.27 -24.69 -8.22
N ARG A 39 -10.33 -25.99 -8.53
CA ARG A 39 -9.90 -26.50 -9.84
C ARG A 39 -10.65 -25.83 -10.97
N GLY A 40 -9.95 -25.44 -12.02
CA GLY A 40 -10.54 -24.82 -13.20
C GLY A 40 -10.81 -23.32 -13.04
N TYR A 41 -10.35 -22.71 -11.96
CA TYR A 41 -10.48 -21.26 -11.72
C TYR A 41 -9.86 -20.42 -12.83
N GLU A 42 -8.90 -20.97 -13.55
CA GLU A 42 -8.21 -20.33 -14.68
C GLU A 42 -9.17 -19.92 -15.79
N ASN A 43 -10.29 -20.69 -15.92
CA ASN A 43 -11.32 -20.44 -16.94
C ASN A 43 -12.38 -19.42 -16.48
N ALA A 44 -12.37 -19.01 -15.22
CA ALA A 44 -13.28 -17.99 -14.75
C ALA A 44 -12.89 -16.60 -15.30
N ALA A 45 -13.88 -15.74 -15.49
CA ALA A 45 -13.62 -14.36 -15.89
C ALA A 45 -12.78 -13.62 -14.84
N VAL A 46 -11.93 -12.70 -15.26
CA VAL A 46 -11.19 -11.83 -14.34
C VAL A 46 -12.17 -11.03 -13.46
N GLY A 47 -11.88 -10.96 -12.16
CA GLY A 47 -12.79 -10.34 -11.19
C GLY A 47 -13.94 -11.23 -10.72
N ALA A 48 -14.06 -12.49 -11.20
CA ALA A 48 -15.06 -13.43 -10.69
C ALA A 48 -14.76 -13.82 -9.23
N ILE A 49 -15.80 -13.92 -8.42
CA ILE A 49 -15.72 -14.43 -7.05
C ILE A 49 -15.65 -15.96 -7.14
N LEU A 50 -14.50 -16.52 -6.76
CA LEU A 50 -14.26 -17.96 -6.75
C LEU A 50 -14.78 -18.63 -5.47
N ASN A 51 -14.71 -17.90 -4.36
CA ASN A 51 -15.21 -18.32 -3.06
C ASN A 51 -15.47 -17.07 -2.19
N SER A 52 -16.31 -17.22 -1.16
CA SER A 52 -16.58 -16.15 -0.20
C SER A 52 -16.87 -16.71 1.18
N ARG A 53 -16.52 -15.95 2.21
CA ARG A 53 -16.83 -16.27 3.61
C ARG A 53 -16.92 -14.99 4.45
N ALA A 54 -17.60 -15.04 5.59
CA ALA A 54 -17.34 -14.07 6.66
C ALA A 54 -15.87 -14.19 7.10
N THR A 55 -15.24 -13.10 7.53
CA THR A 55 -13.88 -13.19 8.08
C THR A 55 -13.86 -14.17 9.26
N PRO A 56 -12.88 -15.08 9.35
CA PRO A 56 -12.79 -16.04 10.45
C PRO A 56 -12.77 -15.39 11.83
N GLN A 57 -12.20 -14.21 11.92
CA GLN A 57 -12.14 -13.40 13.15
C GLN A 57 -12.58 -11.96 12.83
N SER A 58 -12.98 -11.22 13.86
CA SER A 58 -13.36 -9.82 13.72
C SER A 58 -12.20 -8.97 13.23
N VAL A 59 -12.49 -8.01 12.36
CA VAL A 59 -11.55 -6.94 11.98
C VAL A 59 -11.35 -6.03 13.19
N LYS A 60 -10.12 -6.00 13.71
CA LYS A 60 -9.74 -5.22 14.90
C LYS A 60 -8.28 -4.80 14.82
N SER A 61 -7.99 -3.63 15.39
CA SER A 61 -6.63 -3.17 15.64
C SER A 61 -6.26 -3.30 17.11
N VAL A 62 -4.98 -3.53 17.39
CA VAL A 62 -4.41 -3.45 18.74
C VAL A 62 -4.22 -1.99 19.19
N TYR A 63 -4.29 -1.04 18.26
CA TYR A 63 -4.04 0.38 18.47
C TYR A 63 -5.29 1.25 18.41
N ALA A 64 -6.36 0.79 17.77
CA ALA A 64 -7.56 1.59 17.53
C ALA A 64 -8.83 0.74 17.61
N SER A 65 -9.93 1.35 18.04
CA SER A 65 -11.26 0.80 17.80
C SER A 65 -11.58 0.87 16.32
N VAL A 66 -12.22 -0.17 15.78
CA VAL A 66 -12.61 -0.23 14.36
C VAL A 66 -14.13 -0.34 14.27
N ASN A 67 -14.75 0.60 13.56
CA ASN A 67 -16.20 0.71 13.39
C ASN A 67 -16.74 -0.27 12.32
N ALA A 68 -16.31 -1.52 12.38
CA ALA A 68 -16.80 -2.57 11.49
C ALA A 68 -18.04 -3.24 12.05
N LYS A 69 -19.10 -3.32 11.23
CA LYS A 69 -20.33 -4.06 11.52
C LYS A 69 -20.24 -5.50 11.05
N ASN A 70 -19.84 -5.69 9.80
CA ASN A 70 -19.59 -6.98 9.17
C ASN A 70 -18.29 -6.94 8.35
N SER A 71 -17.71 -8.10 8.11
CA SER A 71 -16.57 -8.22 7.21
C SER A 71 -16.56 -9.59 6.53
N TRP A 72 -16.11 -9.61 5.29
CA TRP A 72 -16.05 -10.81 4.44
C TRP A 72 -14.70 -10.88 3.74
N GLN A 73 -14.31 -12.09 3.40
CA GLN A 73 -13.23 -12.38 2.47
C GLN A 73 -13.81 -12.94 1.18
N LEU A 74 -13.38 -12.40 0.06
CA LEU A 74 -13.68 -12.88 -1.28
C LEU A 74 -12.39 -13.41 -1.89
N LEU A 75 -12.39 -14.64 -2.37
CA LEU A 75 -11.32 -15.17 -3.22
C LEU A 75 -11.66 -14.82 -4.67
N VAL A 76 -10.82 -14.04 -5.30
CA VAL A 76 -11.09 -13.36 -6.57
C VAL A 76 -10.16 -13.87 -7.67
N ARG A 77 -10.70 -14.21 -8.83
CA ARG A 77 -9.92 -14.52 -10.05
C ARG A 77 -9.17 -13.27 -10.50
N SER A 78 -7.85 -13.34 -10.54
CA SER A 78 -6.99 -12.25 -10.97
C SER A 78 -5.89 -12.75 -11.91
N GLU A 79 -4.93 -11.89 -12.23
CA GLU A 79 -3.80 -12.20 -13.09
C GLU A 79 -2.50 -11.70 -12.49
N ASP A 80 -1.42 -12.41 -12.76
CA ASP A 80 -0.07 -11.97 -12.44
C ASP A 80 0.41 -10.84 -13.39
N SER A 81 1.65 -10.40 -13.25
CA SER A 81 2.23 -9.34 -14.10
C SER A 81 2.19 -9.71 -15.58
N PHE A 82 2.28 -10.99 -15.91
CA PHE A 82 2.38 -11.52 -17.27
C PHE A 82 1.02 -11.85 -17.90
N GLY A 83 -0.08 -11.72 -17.15
CA GLY A 83 -1.43 -12.11 -17.59
C GLY A 83 -1.78 -13.57 -17.33
N ASN A 84 -0.93 -14.31 -16.59
CA ASN A 84 -1.30 -15.67 -16.20
C ASN A 84 -2.35 -15.66 -15.09
N PRO A 85 -3.26 -16.66 -15.06
CA PRO A 85 -4.26 -16.78 -14.03
C PRO A 85 -3.66 -16.89 -12.64
N ASN A 86 -4.17 -16.10 -11.70
CA ASN A 86 -3.97 -16.27 -10.27
C ASN A 86 -5.27 -15.97 -9.50
N ALA A 87 -5.23 -16.09 -8.18
CA ALA A 87 -6.33 -15.74 -7.31
C ALA A 87 -5.80 -14.90 -6.15
N VAL A 88 -6.55 -13.85 -5.79
CA VAL A 88 -6.22 -12.95 -4.68
C VAL A 88 -7.36 -12.93 -3.69
N VAL A 89 -7.05 -12.81 -2.41
CA VAL A 89 -8.07 -12.55 -1.39
C VAL A 89 -8.24 -11.05 -1.25
N THR A 90 -9.49 -10.61 -1.12
CA THR A 90 -9.82 -9.23 -0.75
C THR A 90 -10.77 -9.25 0.43
N THR A 91 -10.53 -8.37 1.40
CA THR A 91 -11.41 -8.20 2.55
C THR A 91 -12.36 -7.04 2.29
N VAL A 92 -13.66 -7.29 2.43
CA VAL A 92 -14.72 -6.27 2.38
C VAL A 92 -15.19 -5.98 3.79
N ILE A 93 -15.27 -4.70 4.16
CA ILE A 93 -15.64 -4.26 5.51
C ILE A 93 -16.82 -3.29 5.40
N GLU A 94 -17.91 -3.62 6.11
CA GLU A 94 -19.10 -2.80 6.26
C GLU A 94 -19.04 -2.00 7.55
N PRO A 95 -19.13 -0.66 7.52
CA PRO A 95 -19.24 0.15 8.73
C PRO A 95 -20.64 0.08 9.37
N GLN A 96 -20.79 0.57 10.61
CA GLN A 96 -22.09 0.57 11.31
C GLN A 96 -23.16 1.43 10.59
N ASN A 97 -22.74 2.53 9.96
CA ASN A 97 -23.59 3.48 9.24
C ASN A 97 -23.34 3.43 7.73
N ALA A 98 -23.27 2.24 7.18
CA ALA A 98 -22.84 1.96 5.81
C ALA A 98 -23.72 2.63 4.74
N ASP A 99 -23.08 3.29 3.78
CA ASP A 99 -23.69 3.71 2.50
C ASP A 99 -23.24 2.72 1.40
N PRO A 100 -24.12 1.80 0.96
CA PRO A 100 -23.75 0.78 -0.01
C PRO A 100 -23.42 1.33 -1.40
N SER A 101 -23.63 2.61 -1.64
CA SER A 101 -23.28 3.30 -2.88
C SER A 101 -21.85 3.89 -2.87
N LYS A 102 -21.14 3.78 -1.76
CA LYS A 102 -19.78 4.33 -1.59
C LYS A 102 -18.79 3.27 -1.13
N LEU A 103 -17.75 3.06 -1.93
CA LEU A 103 -16.72 2.07 -1.67
C LEU A 103 -15.34 2.71 -1.78
N LEU A 104 -14.52 2.57 -0.74
CA LEU A 104 -13.10 2.90 -0.78
C LEU A 104 -12.28 1.63 -0.99
N SER A 105 -11.45 1.57 -2.03
CA SER A 105 -10.38 0.58 -2.13
C SER A 105 -9.14 1.15 -1.44
N TYR A 106 -8.83 0.60 -0.26
CA TYR A 106 -7.70 1.02 0.55
C TYR A 106 -6.55 0.02 0.42
N HIS A 107 -5.37 0.51 0.06
CA HIS A 107 -4.20 -0.30 -0.23
C HIS A 107 -3.16 -0.16 0.88
N PHE A 108 -3.12 -1.15 1.75
CA PHE A 108 -2.18 -1.22 2.87
C PHE A 108 -0.74 -1.39 2.36
N PHE A 109 0.25 -0.72 2.96
CA PHE A 109 1.66 -0.95 2.63
C PHE A 109 2.17 -2.25 3.28
N GLN A 110 1.75 -3.39 2.76
CA GLN A 110 2.15 -4.71 3.24
C GLN A 110 3.67 -4.89 3.20
N ASN A 111 4.30 -4.56 2.07
CA ASN A 111 5.75 -4.48 1.86
C ASN A 111 6.49 -5.74 2.32
N SER A 112 6.04 -6.92 1.93
CA SER A 112 6.61 -8.18 2.36
C SER A 112 6.63 -9.21 1.24
N GLY A 113 7.73 -9.96 1.13
CA GLY A 113 7.80 -11.16 0.29
C GLY A 113 7.23 -12.41 0.95
N ASP A 114 6.63 -12.31 2.14
CA ASP A 114 6.02 -13.39 2.89
C ASP A 114 4.49 -13.36 2.73
N PHE A 115 3.94 -14.44 2.17
CA PHE A 115 2.50 -14.57 1.94
C PHE A 115 1.69 -14.54 3.26
N ASP A 116 2.27 -15.00 4.37
CA ASP A 116 1.62 -14.97 5.68
C ASP A 116 1.52 -13.55 6.28
N CYS A 117 2.10 -12.55 5.61
CA CYS A 117 1.93 -11.13 5.93
C CYS A 117 0.76 -10.47 5.20
N SER A 118 -0.09 -11.23 4.49
CA SER A 118 -1.21 -10.70 3.71
C SER A 118 -2.13 -9.80 4.54
N THR A 119 -2.60 -8.73 3.92
CA THR A 119 -3.49 -7.73 4.55
C THR A 119 -4.75 -8.39 5.09
N SER A 120 -5.38 -9.31 4.34
CA SER A 120 -6.59 -10.02 4.74
C SER A 120 -6.44 -10.86 6.03
N TYR A 121 -5.22 -11.29 6.33
CA TYR A 121 -4.87 -11.95 7.58
C TYR A 121 -4.60 -10.91 8.67
N GLY A 122 -3.79 -9.90 8.36
CA GLY A 122 -3.35 -8.87 9.31
C GLY A 122 -4.46 -7.98 9.88
N LEU A 123 -5.59 -7.86 9.17
CA LEU A 123 -6.77 -7.10 9.62
C LEU A 123 -7.53 -7.78 10.76
N GLN A 124 -7.31 -9.06 11.02
CA GLN A 124 -8.12 -9.84 11.95
C GLN A 124 -7.49 -9.91 13.33
N VAL A 125 -8.32 -9.88 14.38
CA VAL A 125 -7.88 -10.20 15.73
C VAL A 125 -7.31 -11.63 15.75
N ASN A 126 -6.30 -11.86 16.58
CA ASN A 126 -5.56 -13.11 16.69
C ASN A 126 -4.62 -13.44 15.50
N SER A 127 -4.41 -12.52 14.57
CA SER A 127 -3.26 -12.60 13.66
C SER A 127 -1.93 -12.51 14.42
N ALA A 128 -0.87 -13.12 13.90
CA ALA A 128 0.46 -12.99 14.47
C ALA A 128 0.94 -11.53 14.34
N LEU A 129 1.04 -10.82 15.46
CA LEU A 129 1.23 -9.37 15.45
C LEU A 129 2.49 -8.91 14.72
N MET A 130 3.63 -9.54 14.98
CA MET A 130 4.91 -9.06 14.43
C MET A 130 4.97 -9.08 12.89
N PRO A 131 4.52 -10.12 12.18
CA PRO A 131 4.50 -10.12 10.71
C PRO A 131 3.59 -9.05 10.11
N VAL A 132 2.49 -8.69 10.78
CA VAL A 132 1.45 -7.79 10.26
C VAL A 132 1.34 -6.46 10.99
N LEU A 133 2.36 -6.10 11.74
CA LEU A 133 2.35 -4.89 12.60
C LEU A 133 2.05 -3.61 11.81
N GLN A 134 2.55 -3.47 10.58
CA GLN A 134 2.24 -2.36 9.70
C GLN A 134 0.75 -2.27 9.35
N THR A 135 0.10 -3.40 9.07
CA THR A 135 -1.36 -3.44 8.82
C THR A 135 -2.14 -2.92 10.02
N GLN A 136 -1.71 -3.27 11.22
CA GLN A 136 -2.34 -2.80 12.46
C GLN A 136 -2.22 -1.29 12.64
N TYR A 137 -1.12 -0.67 12.23
CA TYR A 137 -0.98 0.79 12.25
C TYR A 137 -1.89 1.48 11.24
N GLU A 138 -1.97 0.93 10.03
CA GLU A 138 -2.79 1.53 8.98
C GLU A 138 -4.29 1.45 9.26
N MET A 139 -4.73 0.66 10.21
CA MET A 139 -6.14 0.60 10.60
C MET A 139 -6.68 1.94 11.16
N PHE A 140 -5.84 2.89 11.53
CA PHE A 140 -6.29 4.27 11.80
C PHE A 140 -6.88 4.93 10.53
N PHE A 141 -6.27 4.70 9.37
CA PHE A 141 -6.76 5.25 8.10
C PHE A 141 -8.01 4.53 7.62
N LEU A 142 -8.05 3.20 7.80
CA LEU A 142 -9.25 2.40 7.59
C LEU A 142 -10.43 2.93 8.43
N GLU A 143 -10.22 3.14 9.73
CA GLU A 143 -11.23 3.65 10.63
C GLU A 143 -11.75 5.02 10.21
N ALA A 144 -10.86 5.92 9.79
CA ALA A 144 -11.26 7.24 9.29
C ALA A 144 -12.21 7.14 8.08
N ALA A 145 -12.01 6.15 7.20
CA ALA A 145 -12.91 5.88 6.08
C ALA A 145 -14.26 5.27 6.53
N LEU A 146 -14.21 4.30 7.45
CA LEU A 146 -15.43 3.68 8.00
C LEU A 146 -16.31 4.69 8.74
N GLN A 147 -15.72 5.68 9.40
CA GLN A 147 -16.47 6.78 10.04
C GLN A 147 -17.24 7.67 9.04
N GLN A 148 -16.78 7.72 7.76
CA GLN A 148 -17.53 8.40 6.71
C GLN A 148 -18.73 7.58 6.20
N GLY A 149 -18.92 6.35 6.69
CA GLY A 149 -19.97 5.43 6.21
C GLY A 149 -19.59 4.70 4.91
N TRP A 150 -18.32 4.79 4.47
CA TRP A 150 -17.89 4.10 3.26
C TRP A 150 -17.60 2.63 3.56
N TYR A 151 -18.08 1.75 2.67
CA TYR A 151 -17.50 0.40 2.62
C TYR A 151 -16.01 0.49 2.30
N VAL A 152 -15.23 -0.42 2.85
CA VAL A 152 -13.81 -0.52 2.48
C VAL A 152 -13.54 -1.90 1.90
N VAL A 153 -12.84 -1.93 0.77
CA VAL A 153 -12.23 -3.13 0.21
C VAL A 153 -10.72 -3.02 0.35
N ALA A 154 -10.12 -4.04 0.95
CA ALA A 154 -8.69 -4.17 1.18
C ALA A 154 -8.16 -5.42 0.47
N PRO A 155 -7.60 -5.29 -0.76
CA PRO A 155 -7.06 -6.41 -1.51
C PRO A 155 -5.67 -6.82 -1.00
N ASP A 156 -5.37 -8.13 -1.04
CA ASP A 156 -4.01 -8.66 -0.94
C ASP A 156 -3.31 -8.46 -2.29
N TYR A 157 -2.99 -7.20 -2.61
CA TYR A 157 -2.57 -6.80 -3.96
C TYR A 157 -1.18 -7.34 -4.36
N GLU A 158 -0.34 -7.76 -3.41
CA GLU A 158 0.91 -8.43 -3.70
C GLU A 158 0.70 -9.87 -4.23
N GLY A 159 -0.54 -10.36 -4.15
CA GLY A 159 -0.98 -11.62 -4.73
C GLY A 159 -0.50 -12.86 -3.99
N PRO A 160 -0.79 -14.06 -4.54
CA PRO A 160 -0.50 -15.33 -3.85
C PRO A 160 1.00 -15.66 -3.73
N LYS A 161 1.85 -14.92 -4.45
CA LYS A 161 3.31 -15.03 -4.37
C LYS A 161 3.95 -14.01 -3.45
N ALA A 162 3.15 -13.11 -2.82
CA ALA A 162 3.67 -11.97 -2.08
C ALA A 162 4.71 -11.17 -2.91
N ALA A 163 4.29 -10.76 -4.11
CA ALA A 163 5.13 -10.13 -5.11
C ALA A 163 5.28 -8.62 -4.83
N PHE A 164 5.83 -8.27 -3.67
CA PHE A 164 6.06 -6.86 -3.31
C PHE A 164 6.85 -6.15 -4.41
N THR A 165 6.44 -4.95 -4.77
CA THR A 165 6.94 -4.09 -5.86
C THR A 165 6.61 -4.54 -7.29
N ALA A 166 5.95 -5.68 -7.50
CA ALA A 166 5.42 -6.06 -8.81
C ALA A 166 4.17 -5.23 -9.15
N GLY A 167 4.38 -4.05 -9.74
CA GLY A 167 3.35 -3.04 -9.89
C GLY A 167 2.17 -3.47 -10.77
N ARG A 168 2.42 -4.18 -11.88
CA ARG A 168 1.36 -4.69 -12.75
C ARG A 168 0.47 -5.72 -12.07
N GLN A 169 1.07 -6.65 -11.31
CA GLN A 169 0.35 -7.59 -10.45
C GLN A 169 -0.55 -6.82 -9.46
N ALA A 170 0.01 -5.82 -8.77
CA ALA A 170 -0.71 -5.05 -7.77
C ALA A 170 -1.90 -4.29 -8.37
N GLY A 171 -1.71 -3.58 -9.48
CA GLY A 171 -2.78 -2.84 -10.15
C GLY A 171 -3.91 -3.74 -10.65
N LYS A 172 -3.59 -4.91 -11.24
CA LYS A 172 -4.58 -5.90 -11.69
C LYS A 172 -5.35 -6.49 -10.50
N ALA A 173 -4.68 -6.82 -9.40
CA ALA A 173 -5.30 -7.35 -8.20
C ALA A 173 -6.31 -6.35 -7.61
N VAL A 174 -5.96 -5.06 -7.55
CA VAL A 174 -6.88 -3.99 -7.12
C VAL A 174 -8.11 -3.92 -8.02
N LEU A 175 -7.92 -3.83 -9.34
CA LEU A 175 -9.03 -3.70 -10.29
C LEU A 175 -9.96 -4.92 -10.29
N ASN A 176 -9.40 -6.14 -10.15
CA ASN A 176 -10.20 -7.36 -10.06
C ASN A 176 -10.94 -7.48 -8.71
N SER A 177 -10.35 -7.02 -7.63
CA SER A 177 -11.01 -6.92 -6.32
C SER A 177 -12.19 -5.94 -6.34
N ILE A 178 -12.08 -4.85 -7.09
CA ILE A 178 -13.16 -3.90 -7.34
C ILE A 178 -14.29 -4.56 -8.15
N ARG A 179 -13.96 -5.29 -9.24
CA ARG A 179 -14.95 -6.07 -10.02
C ARG A 179 -15.73 -7.03 -9.15
N ALA A 180 -15.01 -7.79 -8.30
CA ALA A 180 -15.62 -8.72 -7.37
C ALA A 180 -16.52 -8.02 -6.36
N SER A 181 -16.07 -6.89 -5.80
CA SER A 181 -16.85 -6.11 -4.82
C SER A 181 -18.17 -5.61 -5.42
N LEU A 182 -18.18 -5.12 -6.66
CA LEU A 182 -19.40 -4.69 -7.35
C LEU A 182 -20.36 -5.87 -7.67
N GLN A 183 -19.85 -7.09 -7.77
CA GLN A 183 -20.63 -8.31 -8.00
C GLN A 183 -21.11 -8.96 -6.68
N SER A 184 -20.64 -8.49 -5.54
CA SER A 184 -20.84 -9.15 -4.24
C SER A 184 -22.14 -8.73 -3.50
N ASN A 185 -23.08 -8.04 -4.14
CA ASN A 185 -24.27 -7.49 -3.49
C ASN A 185 -25.00 -8.50 -2.59
N SER A 186 -25.21 -9.74 -3.07
CA SER A 186 -25.88 -10.79 -2.29
C SER A 186 -25.11 -11.25 -1.05
N VAL A 187 -23.83 -10.96 -0.95
CA VAL A 187 -22.94 -11.33 0.16
C VAL A 187 -22.67 -10.14 1.07
N THR A 188 -22.30 -8.99 0.47
CA THR A 188 -21.80 -7.83 1.21
C THR A 188 -22.79 -6.67 1.29
N GLY A 189 -23.79 -6.64 0.43
CA GLY A 189 -24.75 -5.53 0.32
C GLY A 189 -24.27 -4.35 -0.54
N ILE A 190 -23.03 -4.36 -1.06
CA ILE A 190 -22.51 -3.28 -1.92
C ILE A 190 -23.35 -3.17 -3.20
N ASN A 191 -23.74 -1.97 -3.59
CA ASN A 191 -24.44 -1.73 -4.84
C ASN A 191 -23.52 -1.96 -6.06
N ALA A 192 -24.04 -2.62 -7.09
CA ALA A 192 -23.31 -2.85 -8.34
C ALA A 192 -22.86 -1.54 -9.03
N ASN A 193 -23.55 -0.42 -8.78
CA ASN A 193 -23.23 0.90 -9.31
C ASN A 193 -22.55 1.81 -8.30
N ALA A 194 -21.96 1.24 -7.22
CA ALA A 194 -21.27 2.02 -6.19
C ALA A 194 -20.18 2.91 -6.82
N LYS A 195 -20.04 4.13 -6.29
CA LYS A 195 -18.90 4.99 -6.60
C LYS A 195 -17.70 4.51 -5.78
N ILE A 196 -16.54 4.49 -6.43
CA ILE A 196 -15.33 3.89 -5.88
C ILE A 196 -14.20 4.89 -5.94
N ALA A 197 -13.54 5.10 -4.82
CA ALA A 197 -12.29 5.81 -4.76
C ALA A 197 -11.15 4.86 -4.35
N LEU A 198 -9.91 5.20 -4.73
CA LEU A 198 -8.70 4.49 -4.35
C LEU A 198 -7.93 5.30 -3.32
N TRP A 199 -7.30 4.66 -2.36
CA TRP A 199 -6.38 5.31 -1.44
C TRP A 199 -5.24 4.38 -1.04
N GLY A 200 -4.01 4.86 -1.15
CA GLY A 200 -2.81 4.14 -0.69
C GLY A 200 -1.65 5.09 -0.42
N TYR A 201 -0.82 4.71 0.53
CA TYR A 201 0.40 5.41 0.91
C TYR A 201 1.62 4.50 0.75
N SER A 202 2.80 5.05 0.41
CA SER A 202 4.06 4.30 0.32
C SER A 202 3.93 3.04 -0.57
N GLY A 203 4.13 1.82 -0.05
CA GLY A 203 3.89 0.59 -0.80
C GLY A 203 2.48 0.48 -1.35
N GLY A 204 1.46 0.93 -0.60
CA GLY A 204 0.08 1.02 -1.08
C GLY A 204 -0.12 2.02 -2.22
N SER A 205 0.75 3.03 -2.33
CA SER A 205 0.76 3.97 -3.45
C SER A 205 1.15 3.32 -4.78
N ILE A 206 1.97 2.24 -4.74
CA ILE A 206 2.28 1.43 -5.92
C ILE A 206 0.99 0.81 -6.46
N ALA A 207 0.21 0.16 -5.59
CA ALA A 207 -1.04 -0.46 -5.98
C ALA A 207 -2.07 0.55 -6.52
N SER A 208 -2.25 1.69 -5.82
CA SER A 208 -3.14 2.77 -6.26
C SER A 208 -2.72 3.37 -7.61
N GLY A 209 -1.43 3.67 -7.76
CA GLY A 209 -0.87 4.26 -8.97
C GLY A 209 -0.98 3.33 -10.18
N TRP A 210 -0.62 2.05 -10.02
CA TRP A 210 -0.75 1.05 -11.09
C TRP A 210 -2.21 0.74 -11.43
N ALA A 211 -3.11 0.69 -10.43
CA ALA A 211 -4.54 0.51 -10.70
C ALA A 211 -5.11 1.68 -11.52
N ALA A 212 -4.76 2.92 -11.16
CA ALA A 212 -5.18 4.10 -11.91
C ALA A 212 -4.61 4.12 -13.34
N ALA A 213 -3.33 3.74 -13.51
CA ALA A 213 -2.66 3.72 -14.81
C ALA A 213 -3.17 2.61 -15.73
N LEU A 214 -3.45 1.41 -15.19
CA LEU A 214 -3.93 0.27 -15.96
C LEU A 214 -5.43 0.31 -16.24
N GLN A 215 -6.22 1.04 -15.45
CA GLN A 215 -7.69 1.03 -15.55
C GLN A 215 -8.19 1.30 -16.97
N PRO A 216 -7.70 2.29 -17.74
CA PRO A 216 -8.25 2.59 -19.04
C PRO A 216 -8.13 1.43 -20.06
N SER A 217 -7.09 0.62 -19.95
CA SER A 217 -6.82 -0.51 -20.87
C SER A 217 -7.28 -1.85 -20.32
N TYR A 218 -7.11 -2.09 -19.02
CA TYR A 218 -7.39 -3.37 -18.38
C TYR A 218 -8.81 -3.51 -17.82
N ALA A 219 -9.40 -2.41 -17.36
CA ALA A 219 -10.73 -2.39 -16.75
C ALA A 219 -11.53 -1.15 -17.22
N PRO A 220 -11.72 -0.94 -18.53
CA PRO A 220 -12.40 0.24 -19.05
C PRO A 220 -13.84 0.38 -18.57
N GLU A 221 -14.52 -0.74 -18.28
CA GLU A 221 -15.89 -0.76 -17.74
C GLU A 221 -16.01 -0.12 -16.36
N LEU A 222 -14.92 -0.06 -15.58
CA LEU A 222 -14.91 0.58 -14.26
C LEU A 222 -14.85 2.11 -14.33
N SER A 223 -14.73 2.70 -15.51
CA SER A 223 -14.63 4.16 -15.69
C SER A 223 -15.82 4.93 -15.12
N THR A 224 -17.00 4.34 -15.07
CA THR A 224 -18.21 4.95 -14.51
C THR A 224 -18.31 4.84 -12.99
N ASN A 225 -17.61 3.89 -12.39
CA ASN A 225 -17.59 3.65 -10.96
C ASN A 225 -16.44 4.39 -10.26
N LEU A 226 -15.25 4.40 -10.87
CA LEU A 226 -14.06 5.01 -10.29
C LEU A 226 -14.11 6.54 -10.39
N ILE A 227 -14.13 7.19 -9.23
CA ILE A 227 -14.28 8.65 -9.10
C ILE A 227 -12.98 9.37 -8.77
N GLY A 228 -11.91 8.64 -8.48
CA GLY A 228 -10.58 9.19 -8.25
C GLY A 228 -9.69 8.34 -7.35
N ALA A 229 -8.43 8.78 -7.22
CA ALA A 229 -7.44 8.14 -6.36
C ALA A 229 -6.67 9.18 -5.54
N ALA A 230 -6.56 8.96 -4.22
CA ALA A 230 -5.64 9.67 -3.35
C ALA A 230 -4.37 8.80 -3.16
N ILE A 231 -3.20 9.35 -3.49
CA ILE A 231 -1.95 8.61 -3.54
C ILE A 231 -0.88 9.37 -2.78
N GLY A 232 -0.42 8.84 -1.65
CA GLY A 232 0.53 9.54 -0.80
C GLY A 232 1.89 8.86 -0.72
N GLY A 233 2.96 9.64 -0.43
CA GLY A 233 4.33 9.10 -0.37
C GLY A 233 4.64 8.30 -1.63
N PHE A 234 4.37 8.86 -2.80
CA PHE A 234 4.14 8.15 -4.06
C PHE A 234 5.40 7.48 -4.61
N VAL A 235 5.45 6.16 -4.54
CA VAL A 235 6.54 5.32 -5.06
C VAL A 235 6.29 5.01 -6.53
N THR A 236 6.95 5.72 -7.42
CA THR A 236 6.83 5.55 -8.88
C THR A 236 8.03 4.88 -9.53
N ASN A 237 9.16 4.81 -8.82
CA ASN A 237 10.43 4.27 -9.31
C ASN A 237 11.15 3.51 -8.21
N ILE A 238 11.07 2.19 -8.28
CA ILE A 238 11.65 1.29 -7.26
C ILE A 238 13.18 1.35 -7.23
N THR A 239 13.86 1.64 -8.36
CA THR A 239 15.30 1.86 -8.37
C THR A 239 15.69 3.10 -7.57
N ALA A 240 15.00 4.21 -7.80
CA ALA A 240 15.27 5.46 -7.08
C ALA A 240 15.03 5.30 -5.57
N THR A 241 13.97 4.57 -5.19
CA THR A 241 13.69 4.22 -3.80
C THR A 241 14.81 3.36 -3.20
N ALA A 242 15.24 2.29 -3.88
CA ALA A 242 16.32 1.42 -3.42
C ALA A 242 17.63 2.19 -3.17
N VAL A 243 17.97 3.10 -4.08
CA VAL A 243 19.18 3.97 -3.94
C VAL A 243 19.01 4.94 -2.77
N ALA A 244 17.84 5.54 -2.59
CA ALA A 244 17.59 6.52 -1.53
C ALA A 244 17.63 5.90 -0.13
N VAL A 245 17.16 4.66 0.03
CA VAL A 245 17.12 4.00 1.33
C VAL A 245 18.40 3.25 1.69
N ASP A 246 19.35 3.06 0.77
CA ASP A 246 20.59 2.33 1.04
C ASP A 246 21.42 2.98 2.16
N GLY A 247 21.74 2.22 3.20
CA GLY A 247 22.44 2.72 4.39
C GLY A 247 21.59 3.59 5.33
N SER A 248 20.31 3.80 5.04
CA SER A 248 19.39 4.55 5.88
C SER A 248 18.69 3.64 6.92
N PRO A 249 17.89 4.19 7.84
CA PRO A 249 17.02 3.39 8.71
C PRO A 249 15.99 2.52 7.95
N PHE A 250 15.72 2.85 6.69
CA PHE A 250 14.76 2.14 5.82
C PHE A 250 15.43 1.14 4.87
N THR A 251 16.72 0.91 5.03
CA THR A 251 17.50 0.04 4.13
C THR A 251 16.95 -1.39 4.02
N GLY A 252 16.22 -1.86 5.05
CA GLY A 252 15.56 -3.18 5.02
C GLY A 252 14.47 -3.31 3.95
N LEU A 253 13.96 -2.21 3.39
CA LEU A 253 13.06 -2.24 2.25
C LEU A 253 13.73 -2.84 0.99
N ILE A 254 15.06 -2.76 0.89
CA ILE A 254 15.80 -3.31 -0.27
C ILE A 254 15.65 -4.84 -0.36
N PRO A 255 16.02 -5.63 0.67
CA PRO A 255 15.86 -7.07 0.60
C PRO A 255 14.37 -7.50 0.57
N LEU A 256 13.46 -6.79 1.23
CA LEU A 256 12.02 -7.05 1.14
C LEU A 256 11.51 -6.88 -0.30
N ALA A 257 11.87 -5.78 -0.95
CA ALA A 257 11.44 -5.48 -2.32
C ALA A 257 12.06 -6.43 -3.36
N LEU A 258 13.36 -6.70 -3.27
CA LEU A 258 14.03 -7.59 -4.22
C LEU A 258 13.57 -9.03 -4.08
N ASN A 259 13.33 -9.53 -2.87
CA ASN A 259 12.77 -10.86 -2.68
C ASN A 259 11.32 -10.92 -3.18
N GLY A 260 10.48 -9.93 -2.86
CA GLY A 260 9.11 -9.86 -3.37
C GLY A 260 9.07 -9.80 -4.90
N LEU A 261 9.93 -8.99 -5.52
CA LEU A 261 10.02 -8.93 -6.97
C LEU A 261 10.54 -10.25 -7.57
N SER A 262 11.44 -10.96 -6.88
CA SER A 262 11.94 -12.28 -7.27
C SER A 262 10.84 -13.36 -7.23
N ASN A 263 9.85 -13.21 -6.37
CA ASN A 263 8.69 -14.11 -6.31
C ASN A 263 7.83 -14.02 -7.59
N GLU A 264 7.87 -12.89 -8.28
CA GLU A 264 7.17 -12.69 -9.56
C GLU A 264 8.08 -12.93 -10.77
N TYR A 265 9.32 -12.44 -10.72
CA TYR A 265 10.31 -12.50 -11.79
C TYR A 265 11.46 -13.42 -11.38
N SER A 266 11.34 -14.72 -11.69
CA SER A 266 12.28 -15.78 -11.23
C SER A 266 13.75 -15.51 -11.59
N ASP A 267 14.00 -14.80 -12.70
CA ASP A 267 15.36 -14.49 -13.17
C ASP A 267 16.15 -13.61 -12.19
N ILE A 268 15.45 -12.82 -11.37
CA ILE A 268 16.08 -11.95 -10.37
C ILE A 268 16.86 -12.75 -9.34
N SER A 269 16.28 -13.87 -8.86
CA SER A 269 16.87 -14.68 -7.78
C SER A 269 18.31 -15.14 -8.09
N SER A 270 18.54 -15.66 -9.29
CA SER A 270 19.87 -16.15 -9.70
C SER A 270 20.88 -15.01 -9.83
N ILE A 271 20.43 -13.86 -10.37
CA ILE A 271 21.30 -12.67 -10.52
C ILE A 271 21.67 -12.13 -9.15
N VAL A 272 20.69 -11.97 -8.24
CA VAL A 272 20.91 -11.51 -6.86
C VAL A 272 21.87 -12.45 -6.12
N GLN A 273 21.67 -13.78 -6.23
CA GLN A 273 22.55 -14.76 -5.60
C GLN A 273 23.98 -14.65 -6.09
N SER A 274 24.20 -14.43 -7.39
CA SER A 274 25.53 -14.28 -7.97
C SER A 274 26.29 -13.04 -7.49
N GLN A 275 25.58 -12.05 -6.97
CA GLN A 275 26.12 -10.79 -6.47
C GLN A 275 26.64 -10.86 -5.03
N MET A 276 26.43 -11.96 -4.32
CA MET A 276 26.68 -12.03 -2.88
C MET A 276 27.51 -13.26 -2.51
N SER A 277 28.26 -13.14 -1.39
CA SER A 277 28.76 -14.33 -0.70
C SER A 277 27.60 -15.20 -0.18
N SER A 278 27.85 -16.49 0.03
CA SER A 278 26.80 -17.39 0.55
C SER A 278 26.20 -16.92 1.88
N SER A 279 27.01 -16.35 2.79
CA SER A 279 26.53 -15.82 4.06
C SER A 279 25.67 -14.57 3.90
N ASN A 280 26.05 -13.66 2.98
CA ASN A 280 25.25 -12.47 2.68
C ASN A 280 23.92 -12.85 2.01
N TYR A 281 23.94 -13.81 1.08
CA TYR A 281 22.73 -14.29 0.43
C TYR A 281 21.78 -14.97 1.42
N GLN A 282 22.30 -15.79 2.35
CA GLN A 282 21.48 -16.38 3.41
C GLN A 282 20.80 -15.30 4.26
N SER A 283 21.57 -14.29 4.69
CA SER A 283 21.00 -13.15 5.44
C SER A 283 19.97 -12.38 4.60
N PHE A 284 20.23 -12.15 3.32
CA PHE A 284 19.34 -11.44 2.41
C PHE A 284 18.01 -12.19 2.18
N SER A 285 18.08 -13.50 1.93
CA SER A 285 16.88 -14.32 1.65
C SER A 285 15.97 -14.50 2.86
N GLN A 286 16.48 -14.33 4.08
CA GLN A 286 15.65 -14.32 5.29
C GLN A 286 14.58 -13.23 5.31
N ALA A 287 14.74 -12.16 4.49
CA ALA A 287 13.73 -11.12 4.37
C ALA A 287 12.36 -11.66 3.87
N ASN A 288 12.34 -12.79 3.15
CA ASN A 288 11.09 -13.47 2.76
C ASN A 288 10.31 -14.09 3.95
N GLN A 289 10.83 -14.02 5.15
CA GLN A 289 10.20 -14.54 6.37
C GLN A 289 9.77 -13.40 7.31
N PHE A 290 9.89 -12.16 6.85
CA PHE A 290 9.62 -11.00 7.68
C PHE A 290 8.50 -10.14 7.10
N GLY A 291 7.60 -9.67 7.98
CA GLY A 291 6.79 -8.49 7.69
C GLY A 291 7.67 -7.24 7.57
N MET A 292 7.08 -6.17 7.07
CA MET A 292 7.81 -4.92 6.78
C MET A 292 8.63 -4.40 7.98
N ILE A 293 8.02 -4.32 9.17
CA ILE A 293 8.67 -3.72 10.34
C ILE A 293 9.81 -4.59 10.86
N PRO A 294 9.64 -5.90 11.14
CA PRO A 294 10.75 -6.76 11.51
C PRO A 294 11.87 -6.78 10.45
N GLY A 295 11.48 -6.81 9.17
CA GLY A 295 12.42 -6.78 8.05
C GLY A 295 13.24 -5.48 8.03
N ALA A 296 12.59 -4.32 8.16
CA ALA A 296 13.27 -3.05 8.23
C ALA A 296 14.30 -3.01 9.39
N LEU A 297 13.89 -3.47 10.57
CA LEU A 297 14.74 -3.47 11.76
C LEU A 297 15.94 -4.39 11.65
N ASN A 298 15.80 -5.56 11.02
CA ASN A 298 16.85 -6.54 10.88
C ASN A 298 18.05 -6.06 10.03
N TYR A 299 17.83 -5.06 9.19
CA TYR A 299 18.82 -4.53 8.26
C TYR A 299 19.23 -3.07 8.54
N ILE A 300 18.80 -2.45 9.64
CA ILE A 300 19.16 -1.06 9.97
C ILE A 300 20.69 -0.86 9.88
N GLY A 301 21.09 0.18 9.15
CA GLY A 301 22.47 0.60 8.99
C GLY A 301 23.31 -0.30 8.08
N LYS A 302 22.73 -1.35 7.49
CA LYS A 302 23.41 -2.13 6.45
C LYS A 302 23.39 -1.39 5.13
N THR A 303 24.40 -1.63 4.30
CA THR A 303 24.50 -1.08 2.95
C THR A 303 24.46 -2.22 1.94
N PHE A 304 23.58 -2.12 0.96
CA PHE A 304 23.45 -3.13 -0.09
C PHE A 304 24.28 -2.78 -1.32
N PHE A 305 24.32 -1.51 -1.68
CA PHE A 305 24.96 -1.03 -2.91
C PHE A 305 26.17 -0.14 -2.66
N SER A 306 26.37 0.39 -1.46
CA SER A 306 27.44 1.31 -1.08
C SER A 306 28.29 0.78 0.08
N GLY A 307 29.47 1.35 0.34
CA GLY A 307 30.31 1.00 1.48
C GLY A 307 30.67 -0.50 1.55
N ASN A 308 30.44 -1.13 2.71
CA ASN A 308 30.57 -2.58 2.91
C ASN A 308 29.33 -3.30 2.34
N LYS A 309 29.15 -3.21 1.06
CA LYS A 309 27.99 -3.62 0.30
C LYS A 309 27.76 -5.12 0.27
N PHE A 310 26.49 -5.50 0.24
CA PHE A 310 26.08 -6.89 0.00
C PHE A 310 26.29 -7.29 -1.45
N PHE A 311 26.01 -6.39 -2.39
CA PHE A 311 26.11 -6.60 -3.84
C PHE A 311 27.52 -6.29 -4.32
N ASN A 312 28.21 -7.26 -4.93
CA ASN A 312 29.58 -7.11 -5.42
C ASN A 312 29.73 -5.94 -6.40
N ASP A 313 28.76 -5.79 -7.33
CA ASP A 313 28.76 -4.72 -8.33
C ASP A 313 28.23 -3.38 -7.77
N GLY A 314 27.69 -3.36 -6.56
CA GLY A 314 27.09 -2.16 -5.99
C GLY A 314 25.99 -1.60 -6.89
N LEU A 315 26.01 -0.29 -7.15
CA LEU A 315 25.01 0.37 -8.01
C LEU A 315 25.02 -0.12 -9.47
N ALA A 316 26.13 -0.73 -9.94
CA ALA A 316 26.16 -1.31 -11.30
C ALA A 316 25.22 -2.52 -11.43
N PHE A 317 24.75 -3.11 -10.34
CA PHE A 317 23.68 -4.11 -10.33
C PHE A 317 22.46 -3.67 -11.17
N PHE A 318 22.05 -2.41 -11.06
CA PHE A 318 20.93 -1.86 -11.82
C PHE A 318 21.19 -1.69 -13.32
N GLN A 319 22.45 -1.84 -13.77
CA GLN A 319 22.85 -1.80 -15.18
C GLN A 319 22.80 -3.19 -15.84
N ASN A 320 22.64 -4.27 -15.05
CA ASN A 320 22.39 -5.59 -15.61
C ASN A 320 21.14 -5.53 -16.51
N PRO A 321 21.19 -6.00 -17.77
CA PRO A 321 20.09 -5.82 -18.74
C PRO A 321 18.75 -6.41 -18.25
N THR A 322 18.77 -7.59 -17.63
CA THR A 322 17.56 -8.24 -17.09
C THR A 322 16.99 -7.43 -15.92
N ILE A 323 17.84 -7.02 -14.98
CA ILE A 323 17.43 -6.19 -13.83
C ILE A 323 16.88 -4.86 -14.31
N SER A 324 17.58 -4.18 -15.22
CA SER A 324 17.15 -2.90 -15.78
C SER A 324 15.77 -3.00 -16.47
N SER A 325 15.54 -4.06 -17.27
CA SER A 325 14.27 -4.28 -17.95
C SER A 325 13.13 -4.47 -16.93
N ILE A 326 13.30 -5.37 -15.96
CA ILE A 326 12.27 -5.66 -14.95
C ILE A 326 11.96 -4.43 -14.09
N PHE A 327 12.97 -3.67 -13.68
CA PHE A 327 12.78 -2.45 -12.92
C PHE A 327 12.09 -1.35 -13.72
N GLN A 328 12.37 -1.25 -15.03
CA GLN A 328 11.65 -0.35 -15.93
C GLN A 328 10.18 -0.76 -16.06
N GLU A 329 9.88 -2.04 -16.25
CA GLU A 329 8.51 -2.55 -16.31
C GLU A 329 7.69 -2.25 -15.05
N ASN A 330 8.35 -2.11 -13.90
CA ASN A 330 7.75 -1.78 -12.61
C ASN A 330 7.94 -0.31 -12.20
N THR A 331 8.28 0.56 -13.16
CA THR A 331 8.37 2.02 -12.97
C THR A 331 7.20 2.71 -13.68
N LEU A 332 6.44 3.51 -12.95
CA LEU A 332 5.29 4.25 -13.47
C LEU A 332 5.71 5.45 -14.34
N ALA A 333 4.88 5.76 -15.31
CA ALA A 333 4.98 6.94 -16.16
C ALA A 333 6.35 7.08 -16.88
N ILE A 334 6.89 5.97 -17.39
CA ILE A 334 8.10 5.98 -18.23
C ILE A 334 7.81 5.76 -19.70
N SER A 335 6.69 5.12 -20.03
CA SER A 335 6.23 4.85 -21.39
C SER A 335 4.88 5.51 -21.62
N SER A 336 4.71 6.13 -22.76
CA SER A 336 3.59 7.00 -23.04
C SER A 336 2.28 6.30 -23.28
N SER A 337 1.31 6.54 -23.61
CA SER A 337 0.06 6.22 -24.33
C SER A 337 -0.85 5.15 -23.72
N THR A 338 -0.40 4.09 -23.06
CA THR A 338 -1.28 3.01 -22.59
C THR A 338 -1.53 3.01 -21.08
N GLU A 339 -0.75 3.78 -20.29
CA GLU A 339 -0.78 3.81 -18.83
C GLU A 339 -0.93 5.24 -18.31
N VAL A 340 -1.87 5.98 -18.89
CA VAL A 340 -2.20 7.35 -18.47
C VAL A 340 -3.51 7.32 -17.71
N PRO A 341 -3.51 7.64 -16.40
CA PRO A 341 -4.73 7.69 -15.60
C PRO A 341 -5.79 8.59 -16.22
N GLN A 342 -7.02 8.09 -16.31
CA GLN A 342 -8.18 8.83 -16.80
C GLN A 342 -9.15 9.22 -15.67
N ILE A 343 -8.92 8.74 -14.46
CA ILE A 343 -9.62 9.17 -13.25
C ILE A 343 -8.88 10.33 -12.59
N PRO A 344 -9.54 11.20 -11.83
CA PRO A 344 -8.89 12.26 -11.05
C PRO A 344 -7.87 11.69 -10.05
N LEU A 345 -6.68 12.31 -9.97
CA LEU A 345 -5.66 11.96 -9.01
C LEU A 345 -5.41 13.11 -8.02
N PHE A 346 -5.26 12.76 -6.74
CA PHE A 346 -4.73 13.58 -5.69
C PHE A 346 -3.44 12.96 -5.19
N ILE A 347 -2.31 13.58 -5.51
CA ILE A 347 -0.98 13.11 -5.09
C ILE A 347 -0.53 14.01 -3.94
N TYR A 348 -0.31 13.45 -2.75
CA TYR A 348 0.22 14.20 -1.60
C TYR A 348 1.58 13.65 -1.18
N HIS A 349 2.55 14.57 -0.94
CA HIS A 349 3.94 14.16 -0.80
C HIS A 349 4.76 15.13 0.06
N GLY A 350 5.57 14.60 0.96
CA GLY A 350 6.52 15.38 1.73
C GLY A 350 7.75 15.76 0.88
N VAL A 351 8.12 17.03 0.87
CA VAL A 351 9.32 17.49 0.12
C VAL A 351 10.61 16.83 0.63
N ASN A 352 10.64 16.49 1.93
CA ASN A 352 11.79 15.88 2.58
C ASN A 352 11.69 14.34 2.63
N ASP A 353 10.94 13.73 1.73
CA ASP A 353 10.76 12.27 1.69
C ASP A 353 12.07 11.57 1.36
N ALA A 354 12.59 10.82 2.36
CA ALA A 354 13.84 10.08 2.27
C ALA A 354 13.65 8.62 1.78
N VAL A 355 12.42 8.19 1.53
CA VAL A 355 12.09 6.83 1.06
C VAL A 355 11.63 6.85 -0.39
N ALA A 356 10.59 7.62 -0.68
CA ALA A 356 10.08 7.84 -2.03
C ALA A 356 10.56 9.20 -2.55
N PRO A 357 11.66 9.27 -3.33
CA PRO A 357 12.20 10.56 -3.76
C PRO A 357 11.19 11.41 -4.51
N LEU A 358 10.94 12.64 -4.05
CA LEU A 358 10.01 13.59 -4.68
C LEU A 358 10.23 13.73 -6.18
N ALA A 359 11.49 13.73 -6.62
CA ALA A 359 11.81 13.85 -8.05
C ALA A 359 11.17 12.74 -8.92
N SER A 360 10.98 11.53 -8.37
CA SER A 360 10.31 10.44 -9.07
C SER A 360 8.81 10.65 -9.17
N ALA A 361 8.16 11.07 -8.09
CA ALA A 361 6.73 11.41 -8.08
C ALA A 361 6.44 12.62 -8.99
N GLN A 362 7.29 13.62 -8.96
CA GLN A 362 7.17 14.82 -9.79
C GLN A 362 7.39 14.52 -11.29
N ARG A 363 8.29 13.58 -11.62
CA ARG A 363 8.44 13.08 -12.99
C ARG A 363 7.16 12.40 -13.48
N ALA A 364 6.56 11.53 -12.66
CA ALA A 364 5.32 10.85 -13.03
C ALA A 364 4.16 11.87 -13.22
N TYR A 365 4.03 12.83 -12.31
CA TYR A 365 3.09 13.94 -12.45
C TYR A 365 3.29 14.70 -13.77
N ASN A 366 4.51 15.14 -14.08
CA ASN A 366 4.81 15.91 -15.28
C ASN A 366 4.51 15.09 -16.56
N ASN A 367 4.88 13.81 -16.57
CA ASN A 367 4.67 12.93 -17.73
C ASN A 367 3.17 12.68 -17.95
N TRP A 368 2.42 12.29 -16.94
CA TRP A 368 0.97 12.07 -17.07
C TRP A 368 0.22 13.34 -17.48
N CYS A 369 0.63 14.50 -16.95
CA CYS A 369 0.09 15.78 -17.39
C CYS A 369 0.36 16.06 -18.88
N SER A 370 1.59 15.85 -19.33
CA SER A 370 1.97 16.05 -20.72
C SER A 370 1.30 15.05 -21.67
N TRP A 371 0.94 13.86 -21.15
CA TRP A 371 0.25 12.81 -21.91
C TRP A 371 -1.28 12.90 -21.87
N GLY A 372 -1.82 13.95 -21.24
CA GLY A 372 -3.25 14.27 -21.30
C GLY A 372 -4.09 13.63 -20.20
N SER A 373 -3.53 13.33 -19.02
CA SER A 373 -4.35 13.00 -17.85
C SER A 373 -5.32 14.15 -17.55
N PRO A 374 -6.62 13.88 -17.36
CA PRO A 374 -7.64 14.94 -17.30
C PRO A 374 -7.61 15.75 -15.99
N SER A 375 -7.07 15.18 -14.92
CA SER A 375 -7.09 15.82 -13.60
C SER A 375 -6.02 15.25 -12.68
N ILE A 376 -5.01 16.04 -12.33
CA ILE A 376 -4.04 15.70 -11.29
C ILE A 376 -3.80 16.90 -10.40
N GLU A 377 -4.01 16.74 -9.10
CA GLU A 377 -3.63 17.69 -8.07
C GLU A 377 -2.43 17.15 -7.30
N LEU A 378 -1.30 17.87 -7.34
CA LEU A 378 -0.09 17.55 -6.59
C LEU A 378 0.02 18.49 -5.37
N ALA A 379 -0.16 17.94 -4.18
CA ALA A 379 -0.08 18.65 -2.90
C ALA A 379 1.25 18.31 -2.22
N LEU A 380 2.14 19.30 -2.12
CA LEU A 380 3.45 19.16 -1.51
C LEU A 380 3.45 19.77 -0.10
N ASP A 381 4.00 19.02 0.86
CA ASP A 381 4.28 19.47 2.22
C ASP A 381 5.76 19.81 2.34
N SER A 382 6.09 21.08 2.63
CA SER A 382 7.47 21.55 2.65
C SER A 382 8.25 21.13 3.90
N THR A 383 7.58 20.67 4.95
CA THR A 383 8.19 20.34 6.24
C THR A 383 8.31 18.84 6.49
N ASN A 384 7.41 18.05 5.91
CA ASN A 384 7.31 16.62 6.18
C ASN A 384 8.23 15.76 5.31
N GLY A 385 8.62 14.63 5.90
CA GLY A 385 9.25 13.48 5.23
C GLY A 385 8.27 12.33 5.15
N HIS A 386 8.75 11.15 4.72
CA HIS A 386 7.93 9.98 4.44
C HIS A 386 7.01 9.55 5.59
N VAL A 387 7.55 9.47 6.82
CA VAL A 387 6.80 8.96 7.98
C VAL A 387 5.81 9.99 8.54
N THR A 388 6.16 11.26 8.52
CA THR A 388 5.28 12.30 9.07
C THR A 388 4.17 12.67 8.11
N GLU A 389 4.43 12.62 6.80
CA GLU A 389 3.43 12.95 5.78
C GLU A 389 2.28 11.94 5.73
N ILE A 390 2.47 10.68 6.13
CA ILE A 390 1.35 9.72 6.18
C ILE A 390 0.22 10.23 7.09
N PHE A 391 0.56 10.86 8.22
CA PHE A 391 -0.41 11.40 9.18
C PHE A 391 -0.83 12.83 8.84
N ASN A 392 0.10 13.67 8.41
CA ASN A 392 -0.19 15.08 8.12
C ASN A 392 -0.90 15.27 6.78
N GLY A 393 -0.67 14.37 5.82
CA GLY A 393 -1.37 14.38 4.54
C GLY A 393 -2.72 13.65 4.54
N ALA A 394 -2.98 12.78 5.53
CA ALA A 394 -4.21 12.00 5.60
C ALA A 394 -5.49 12.86 5.72
N PRO A 395 -5.54 13.96 6.52
CA PRO A 395 -6.69 14.86 6.53
C PRO A 395 -7.01 15.43 5.14
N ALA A 396 -5.98 15.78 4.37
CA ALA A 396 -6.14 16.25 2.99
C ALA A 396 -6.69 15.15 2.08
N ALA A 397 -6.17 13.93 2.19
CA ALA A 397 -6.63 12.79 1.41
C ALA A 397 -8.10 12.47 1.68
N ILE A 398 -8.52 12.36 2.96
CA ILE A 398 -9.93 12.11 3.33
C ILE A 398 -10.83 13.25 2.83
N SER A 399 -10.41 14.51 2.97
CA SER A 399 -11.18 15.66 2.50
C SER A 399 -11.38 15.63 1.00
N TRP A 400 -10.31 15.36 0.25
CA TRP A 400 -10.37 15.24 -1.20
C TRP A 400 -11.27 14.08 -1.65
N LEU A 401 -11.13 12.90 -1.03
CA LEU A 401 -11.95 11.73 -1.31
C LEU A 401 -13.43 12.00 -1.00
N ASN A 402 -13.72 12.62 0.13
CA ASN A 402 -15.09 12.96 0.52
C ASN A 402 -15.76 13.90 -0.50
N ALA A 403 -15.03 14.92 -0.98
CA ALA A 403 -15.52 15.79 -2.04
C ALA A 403 -15.87 15.00 -3.32
N ARG A 404 -15.08 14.01 -3.70
CA ARG A 404 -15.39 13.11 -4.84
C ARG A 404 -16.65 12.28 -4.58
N PHE A 405 -16.81 11.73 -3.38
CA PHE A 405 -18.03 10.98 -3.00
C PHE A 405 -19.28 11.85 -2.93
N GLN A 406 -19.13 13.15 -2.73
CA GLN A 406 -20.22 14.13 -2.77
C GLN A 406 -20.51 14.63 -4.19
N GLY A 407 -19.74 14.20 -5.19
CA GLY A 407 -19.92 14.58 -6.59
C GLY A 407 -19.32 15.95 -6.95
N GLU A 408 -18.52 16.53 -6.07
CA GLU A 408 -17.78 17.75 -6.37
C GLU A 408 -16.76 17.50 -7.48
N ALA A 409 -16.63 18.43 -8.40
CA ALA A 409 -15.69 18.30 -9.51
C ALA A 409 -14.24 18.38 -9.04
N ALA A 410 -13.38 17.50 -9.56
CA ALA A 410 -11.94 17.62 -9.40
C ALA A 410 -11.38 18.79 -10.25
N VAL A 411 -10.16 19.21 -9.95
CA VAL A 411 -9.47 20.22 -10.77
C VAL A 411 -9.39 19.76 -12.23
N LYS A 412 -9.50 20.69 -13.16
CA LYS A 412 -9.31 20.38 -14.59
C LYS A 412 -7.83 20.56 -14.94
N GLY A 413 -7.26 19.56 -15.61
CA GLY A 413 -5.84 19.54 -15.94
C GLY A 413 -4.98 19.26 -14.72
N CYS A 414 -3.80 19.85 -14.68
CA CYS A 414 -2.81 19.58 -13.64
C CYS A 414 -2.52 20.83 -12.82
N THR A 415 -2.53 20.66 -11.50
CA THR A 415 -2.16 21.72 -10.54
C THR A 415 -1.13 21.17 -9.56
N SER A 416 -0.21 22.03 -9.13
CA SER A 416 0.76 21.72 -8.07
C SER A 416 0.79 22.85 -7.07
N THR A 417 0.64 22.52 -5.78
CA THR A 417 0.65 23.49 -4.69
C THR A 417 1.57 23.00 -3.58
N THR A 418 2.50 23.84 -3.15
CA THR A 418 3.33 23.60 -1.97
C THR A 418 2.76 24.39 -0.79
N ARG A 419 2.50 23.71 0.32
CA ARG A 419 2.08 24.28 1.60
C ARG A 419 3.18 24.10 2.64
N VAL A 420 3.11 24.86 3.73
CA VAL A 420 3.99 24.59 4.87
C VAL A 420 3.71 23.19 5.39
N THR A 421 2.43 22.86 5.54
CA THR A 421 1.98 21.50 5.85
C THR A 421 0.69 21.17 5.10
N ASN A 422 0.48 19.90 4.74
CA ASN A 422 -0.77 19.44 4.14
C ASN A 422 -1.94 19.39 5.13
N LEU A 423 -1.72 19.65 6.43
CA LEU A 423 -2.78 19.94 7.39
C LEU A 423 -3.57 21.22 7.02
N GLU A 424 -2.96 22.14 6.25
CA GLU A 424 -3.59 23.36 5.74
C GLU A 424 -4.41 23.13 4.46
N TYR A 425 -4.61 21.88 4.04
CA TYR A 425 -5.37 21.57 2.84
C TYR A 425 -6.85 22.01 3.00
N PRO A 426 -7.44 22.69 2.00
CA PRO A 426 -8.83 23.12 2.05
C PRO A 426 -9.79 21.96 2.32
N GLY A 427 -10.61 22.07 3.38
CA GLY A 427 -11.55 21.02 3.80
C GLY A 427 -11.00 20.05 4.86
N ALA A 428 -9.70 20.10 5.19
CA ALA A 428 -9.18 19.39 6.35
C ALA A 428 -9.78 20.00 7.62
N THR A 429 -10.64 19.24 8.32
CA THR A 429 -11.30 19.74 9.54
C THR A 429 -10.42 19.57 10.76
N THR A 430 -10.59 20.41 11.77
CA THR A 430 -9.87 20.31 13.04
C THR A 430 -10.03 18.92 13.69
N SER A 431 -11.21 18.29 13.56
CA SER A 431 -11.45 16.95 14.10
C SER A 431 -10.65 15.88 13.36
N MET A 432 -10.52 15.94 12.04
CA MET A 432 -9.68 15.02 11.27
C MET A 432 -8.20 15.21 11.61
N ILE A 433 -7.75 16.46 11.67
CA ILE A 433 -6.37 16.81 12.07
C ILE A 433 -6.08 16.23 13.44
N PHE A 434 -6.94 16.49 14.43
CA PHE A 434 -6.76 15.99 15.79
C PHE A 434 -6.73 14.46 15.83
N TYR A 435 -7.60 13.77 15.07
CA TYR A 435 -7.64 12.32 15.00
C TYR A 435 -6.29 11.75 14.55
N PHE A 436 -5.76 12.20 13.41
CA PHE A 436 -4.50 11.66 12.87
C PHE A 436 -3.28 12.07 13.69
N GLN A 437 -3.26 13.28 14.27
CA GLN A 437 -2.20 13.69 15.18
C GLN A 437 -2.20 12.87 16.47
N SER A 438 -3.39 12.54 16.99
CA SER A 438 -3.53 11.67 18.16
C SER A 438 -3.09 10.24 17.84
N ALA A 439 -3.43 9.72 16.66
CA ALA A 439 -2.96 8.43 16.18
C ALA A 439 -1.42 8.39 16.10
N PHE A 440 -0.82 9.40 15.48
CA PHE A 440 0.64 9.53 15.40
C PHE A 440 1.29 9.57 16.79
N ALA A 441 0.75 10.39 17.71
CA ALA A 441 1.26 10.49 19.06
C ALA A 441 1.18 9.17 19.83
N SER A 442 0.08 8.44 19.67
CA SER A 442 -0.08 7.14 20.34
C SER A 442 0.95 6.11 19.86
N LEU A 443 1.37 6.20 18.59
CA LEU A 443 2.38 5.32 18.02
C LEU A 443 3.81 5.62 18.50
N ILE A 444 4.08 6.87 18.86
CA ILE A 444 5.41 7.29 19.34
C ILE A 444 5.44 7.56 20.86
N ASP A 445 4.38 7.13 21.56
CA ASP A 445 4.23 7.25 23.02
C ASP A 445 4.38 8.71 23.54
N LEU A 446 3.85 9.67 22.76
CA LEU A 446 3.82 11.07 23.19
C LEU A 446 2.56 11.38 24.00
N PRO A 447 2.66 12.14 25.10
CA PRO A 447 1.51 12.65 25.83
C PRO A 447 0.60 13.49 24.92
N LEU A 448 -0.70 13.18 24.87
CA LEU A 448 -1.67 13.88 24.01
C LEU A 448 -1.69 15.41 24.19
N GLY A 449 -1.38 15.90 25.42
CA GLY A 449 -1.31 17.33 25.70
C GLY A 449 -0.24 18.09 24.93
N GLN A 450 0.80 17.43 24.45
CA GLN A 450 1.84 18.06 23.62
C GLN A 450 1.39 18.31 22.17
N LEU A 451 0.35 17.63 21.71
CA LEU A 451 -0.18 17.80 20.36
C LEU A 451 -0.86 19.15 20.15
N LEU A 452 -1.40 19.75 21.21
CA LEU A 452 -2.04 21.08 21.14
C LEU A 452 -1.07 22.18 20.71
N GLN A 453 0.24 21.96 20.79
CA GLN A 453 1.26 22.90 20.33
C GLN A 453 1.50 22.86 18.80
N PHE A 454 0.99 21.85 18.11
CA PHE A 454 1.14 21.66 16.66
C PHE A 454 -0.16 21.91 15.88
N LEU A 455 -1.23 22.25 16.56
CA LEU A 455 -2.46 22.70 15.90
C LEU A 455 -2.30 24.15 15.49
N PRO A 456 -2.62 24.50 14.22
CA PRO A 456 -2.57 25.89 13.74
C PRO A 456 -3.55 26.79 14.45
#